data_1dab4e87d6639d0bb56c6bb2d9a81c5f
#
_entry.id   1dab4e87d6639d0bb56c6bb2d9a81c5f
#
_cell.length_a   1.000
_cell.length_b   1.000
_cell.length_c   1.000
_cell.angle_alpha   90.00
_cell.angle_beta   90.00
_cell.angle_gamma   90.00
#
_symmetry.space_group_name_H-M   'P 1'
#
loop_
_entity.id
_entity.type
_entity.pdbx_description
1 polymer ?
#
loop_
_entity_poly.entity_id
_entity_poly.type
_entity_poly.pdbx_seq_one_letter_code
_entity_poly.pdbx_strand_id
1 'polypeptide(L)'
;MGLFDFSVKELHDKLVKKEISPFDLVSESFNRIESVEDKVGSFITLNKEAAFGVAEELGDAGIDPNNMLSGLPIGIKDNIVTKNLRTTAASKILENFDPIYDATVVSKLKNAQTINIGKLNMDEFAMGSSTETSYFHKTHNPWDLSRVPGGSSGGSASAVAAGEVLFSLGSDTGGSIRQPAAFCGVVGMKPTYGRVSRFGLIAFASSLDQIGPITKNVEDNAYLLEAISGLDANDSTSINQPVERFSDSLTGDIKGLRIGVPKEYLGEGVDPGVKQAVLDALKTLEKLGATWDKVSLPHSEYGVASYYILASSEASSNLSRFDGVRYGYRSPNATTLEELYTKTRSEGFGDEVKRRIMLGTYALSSGYYDAYYKKAQQARTLIKQDFVNVFENYDVIIGPSSPTTAFKIDGMINDPITMYSNDILTVPINLAGVPAISVPCGFSDGLPVGLQIIGNYFEESLLYKVAHAFEQETTFHKEKPNL
;
A
#
# COMPACT_ATOMS: atom_id res chain seq x y z
N MET A 1 23.92 16.25 0.60
CA MET A 1 22.47 16.34 0.36
C MET A 1 22.24 15.72 -1.01
N GLY A 2 21.55 14.59 -1.08
CA GLY A 2 21.23 13.91 -2.35
C GLY A 2 20.04 14.57 -3.04
N LEU A 3 19.80 14.23 -4.33
CA LEU A 3 18.64 14.78 -5.04
C LEU A 3 17.32 14.39 -4.37
N PHE A 4 17.23 13.20 -3.80
CA PHE A 4 16.00 12.74 -3.11
C PHE A 4 15.81 13.29 -1.69
N ASP A 5 16.59 14.29 -1.31
CA ASP A 5 16.33 15.10 -0.11
C ASP A 5 15.36 16.27 -0.38
N PHE A 6 15.15 16.62 -1.66
CA PHE A 6 14.18 17.62 -2.09
C PHE A 6 12.77 17.01 -2.24
N SER A 7 11.74 17.83 -2.04
CA SER A 7 10.34 17.48 -2.35
C SER A 7 10.13 17.37 -3.87
N VAL A 8 9.04 16.70 -4.27
CA VAL A 8 8.62 16.61 -5.69
C VAL A 8 8.53 18.01 -6.31
N LYS A 9 7.95 18.98 -5.61
CA LYS A 9 7.83 20.35 -6.08
C LYS A 9 9.18 21.01 -6.34
N GLU A 10 10.13 20.89 -5.38
CA GLU A 10 11.48 21.43 -5.54
C GLU A 10 12.22 20.77 -6.70
N LEU A 11 12.09 19.45 -6.87
CA LEU A 11 12.71 18.73 -7.98
C LEU A 11 12.08 19.12 -9.32
N HIS A 12 10.76 19.25 -9.39
CA HIS A 12 10.08 19.72 -10.59
C HIS A 12 10.51 21.13 -10.98
N ASP A 13 10.61 22.07 -10.02
CA ASP A 13 11.11 23.42 -10.27
C ASP A 13 12.54 23.41 -10.85
N LYS A 14 13.41 22.53 -10.33
CA LYS A 14 14.78 22.36 -10.83
C LYS A 14 14.82 21.76 -12.24
N LEU A 15 13.96 20.78 -12.53
CA LEU A 15 13.80 20.18 -13.86
C LEU A 15 13.33 21.22 -14.89
N VAL A 16 12.31 22.00 -14.56
CA VAL A 16 11.78 23.08 -15.43
C VAL A 16 12.84 24.15 -15.71
N LYS A 17 13.63 24.51 -14.69
CA LYS A 17 14.76 25.46 -14.84
C LYS A 17 15.99 24.84 -15.50
N LYS A 18 16.01 23.55 -15.79
CA LYS A 18 17.13 22.79 -16.33
C LYS A 18 18.39 22.85 -15.44
N GLU A 19 18.20 22.99 -14.12
CA GLU A 19 19.26 22.85 -13.12
C GLU A 19 19.67 21.39 -12.93
N ILE A 20 18.73 20.46 -13.12
CA ILE A 20 18.91 19.01 -13.19
C ILE A 20 18.13 18.46 -14.37
N SER A 21 18.43 17.23 -14.77
CA SER A 21 17.74 16.50 -15.82
C SER A 21 17.01 15.26 -15.28
N PRO A 22 16.03 14.70 -16.01
CA PRO A 22 15.45 13.39 -15.67
C PRO A 22 16.51 12.29 -15.60
N PHE A 23 17.56 12.37 -16.42
CA PHE A 23 18.68 11.44 -16.41
C PHE A 23 19.44 11.47 -15.07
N ASP A 24 19.63 12.66 -14.46
CA ASP A 24 20.27 12.80 -13.15
C ASP A 24 19.44 12.12 -12.06
N LEU A 25 18.11 12.24 -12.11
CA LEU A 25 17.21 11.60 -11.12
C LEU A 25 17.17 10.08 -11.27
N VAL A 26 17.16 9.57 -12.50
CA VAL A 26 17.25 8.13 -12.77
C VAL A 26 18.62 7.59 -12.34
N SER A 27 19.70 8.36 -12.59
CA SER A 27 21.04 8.01 -12.12
C SER A 27 21.13 7.96 -10.60
N GLU A 28 20.53 8.91 -9.90
CA GLU A 28 20.45 8.91 -8.42
C GLU A 28 19.75 7.66 -7.91
N SER A 29 18.58 7.27 -8.50
CA SER A 29 17.88 6.03 -8.18
C SER A 29 18.78 4.81 -8.31
N PHE A 30 19.43 4.62 -9.46
CA PHE A 30 20.25 3.43 -9.68
C PHE A 30 21.54 3.42 -8.87
N ASN A 31 22.17 4.58 -8.62
CA ASN A 31 23.31 4.68 -7.72
C ASN A 31 22.92 4.29 -6.28
N ARG A 32 21.73 4.72 -5.83
CA ARG A 32 21.24 4.36 -4.50
C ARG A 32 20.91 2.88 -4.43
N ILE A 33 20.20 2.32 -5.42
CA ILE A 33 19.92 0.88 -5.53
C ILE A 33 21.23 0.08 -5.48
N GLU A 34 22.24 0.42 -6.27
CA GLU A 34 23.53 -0.27 -6.25
C GLU A 34 24.22 -0.25 -4.87
N SER A 35 23.94 0.76 -4.04
CA SER A 35 24.55 0.89 -2.71
C SER A 35 23.83 0.16 -1.59
N VAL A 36 22.50 -0.10 -1.71
CA VAL A 36 21.68 -0.60 -0.59
C VAL A 36 20.82 -1.83 -0.91
N GLU A 37 20.53 -2.12 -2.18
CA GLU A 37 19.57 -3.15 -2.57
C GLU A 37 19.96 -4.56 -2.10
N ASP A 38 21.26 -4.88 -2.10
CA ASP A 38 21.76 -6.16 -1.56
C ASP A 38 21.43 -6.36 -0.08
N LYS A 39 21.16 -5.28 0.66
CA LYS A 39 20.77 -5.34 2.09
C LYS A 39 19.26 -5.27 2.27
N VAL A 40 18.56 -4.49 1.44
CA VAL A 40 17.13 -4.18 1.61
C VAL A 40 16.24 -5.13 0.83
N GLY A 41 16.58 -5.43 -0.44
CA GLY A 41 15.80 -6.32 -1.30
C GLY A 41 14.42 -5.76 -1.65
N SER A 42 14.37 -4.50 -2.09
CA SER A 42 13.10 -3.82 -2.41
C SER A 42 12.54 -4.23 -3.77
N PHE A 43 13.40 -4.64 -4.73
CA PHE A 43 13.02 -4.88 -6.13
C PHE A 43 13.05 -6.37 -6.50
N ILE A 44 12.08 -6.81 -7.31
CA ILE A 44 12.13 -8.12 -8.02
C ILE A 44 12.71 -7.93 -9.41
N THR A 45 12.38 -6.83 -10.09
CA THR A 45 12.83 -6.56 -11.47
C THR A 45 13.18 -5.10 -11.63
N LEU A 46 14.40 -4.81 -12.02
CA LEU A 46 14.83 -3.46 -12.38
C LEU A 46 14.57 -3.18 -13.87
N ASN A 47 14.23 -1.93 -14.19
CA ASN A 47 13.89 -1.46 -15.54
C ASN A 47 14.93 -0.48 -16.07
N LYS A 48 16.23 -0.78 -15.83
CA LYS A 48 17.34 0.18 -15.99
C LYS A 48 17.42 0.78 -17.40
N GLU A 49 17.50 -0.05 -18.43
CA GLU A 49 17.66 0.41 -19.81
C GLU A 49 16.49 1.28 -20.28
N ALA A 50 15.25 0.82 -20.05
CA ALA A 50 14.07 1.58 -20.44
C ALA A 50 13.91 2.87 -19.63
N ALA A 51 14.28 2.87 -18.35
CA ALA A 51 14.22 4.07 -17.51
C ALA A 51 15.17 5.16 -18.02
N PHE A 52 16.40 4.81 -18.38
CA PHE A 52 17.34 5.77 -18.98
C PHE A 52 16.87 6.26 -20.36
N GLY A 53 16.33 5.37 -21.21
CA GLY A 53 15.77 5.77 -22.51
C GLY A 53 14.64 6.79 -22.38
N VAL A 54 13.69 6.56 -21.46
CA VAL A 54 12.60 7.52 -21.18
C VAL A 54 13.16 8.83 -20.61
N ALA A 55 14.18 8.77 -19.75
CA ALA A 55 14.80 9.96 -19.17
C ALA A 55 15.48 10.84 -20.23
N GLU A 56 16.16 10.23 -21.21
CA GLU A 56 16.75 10.94 -22.36
C GLU A 56 15.68 11.56 -23.25
N GLU A 57 14.62 10.80 -23.62
CA GLU A 57 13.49 11.31 -24.41
C GLU A 57 12.82 12.53 -23.76
N LEU A 58 12.58 12.47 -22.43
CA LEU A 58 11.99 13.59 -21.69
C LEU A 58 12.96 14.78 -21.54
N GLY A 59 14.27 14.51 -21.42
CA GLY A 59 15.30 15.54 -21.41
C GLY A 59 15.31 16.35 -22.72
N ASP A 60 15.18 15.68 -23.85
CA ASP A 60 15.14 16.30 -25.19
C ASP A 60 13.80 17.01 -25.46
N ALA A 61 12.67 16.38 -25.10
CA ALA A 61 11.33 16.93 -25.29
C ALA A 61 11.02 18.12 -24.38
N GLY A 62 11.62 18.14 -23.20
CA GLY A 62 11.38 19.11 -22.13
C GLY A 62 10.28 18.65 -21.17
N ILE A 63 10.37 19.14 -19.93
CA ILE A 63 9.45 18.85 -18.82
C ILE A 63 8.19 19.69 -18.97
N ASP A 64 7.02 19.10 -18.77
CA ASP A 64 5.76 19.84 -18.70
C ASP A 64 5.68 20.66 -17.39
N PRO A 65 5.71 22.00 -17.44
CA PRO A 65 5.70 22.83 -16.24
C PRO A 65 4.38 22.78 -15.46
N ASN A 66 3.33 22.23 -16.03
CA ASN A 66 2.01 22.09 -15.39
C ASN A 66 1.80 20.70 -14.78
N ASN A 67 2.74 19.78 -14.97
CA ASN A 67 2.65 18.41 -14.50
C ASN A 67 3.77 18.12 -13.46
N MET A 68 3.41 18.17 -12.19
CA MET A 68 4.33 18.02 -11.06
C MET A 68 5.11 16.69 -11.05
N LEU A 69 4.61 15.66 -11.75
CA LEU A 69 5.25 14.33 -11.78
C LEU A 69 6.18 14.13 -13.00
N SER A 70 6.22 15.09 -13.92
CA SER A 70 6.99 14.98 -15.16
C SER A 70 8.48 14.80 -14.90
N GLY A 71 9.06 13.72 -15.43
CA GLY A 71 10.50 13.39 -15.32
C GLY A 71 10.89 12.73 -13.99
N LEU A 72 9.96 12.41 -13.10
CA LEU A 72 10.27 11.86 -11.79
C LEU A 72 10.25 10.32 -11.76
N PRO A 73 11.23 9.67 -11.06
CA PRO A 73 11.33 8.23 -10.95
C PRO A 73 10.32 7.64 -9.96
N ILE A 74 9.68 6.52 -10.34
CA ILE A 74 8.68 5.79 -9.53
C ILE A 74 8.98 4.29 -9.49
N GLY A 75 8.69 3.65 -8.34
CA GLY A 75 8.63 2.19 -8.21
C GLY A 75 7.19 1.68 -8.25
N ILE A 76 6.96 0.51 -8.84
CA ILE A 76 5.60 -0.05 -9.01
C ILE A 76 5.55 -1.44 -8.37
N LYS A 77 4.62 -1.65 -7.43
CA LYS A 77 4.41 -2.97 -6.79
C LYS A 77 4.18 -4.06 -7.83
N ASP A 78 4.75 -5.23 -7.60
CA ASP A 78 4.84 -6.28 -8.60
C ASP A 78 3.52 -7.04 -8.89
N ASN A 79 2.41 -6.62 -8.32
CA ASN A 79 1.06 -7.06 -8.70
C ASN A 79 0.31 -6.07 -9.61
N ILE A 80 0.94 -4.97 -10.02
CA ILE A 80 0.37 -3.98 -10.95
C ILE A 80 0.99 -4.24 -12.32
N VAL A 81 0.20 -4.74 -13.29
CA VAL A 81 0.73 -5.14 -14.59
C VAL A 81 1.29 -3.95 -15.36
N THR A 82 2.49 -4.15 -15.91
CA THR A 82 3.23 -3.14 -16.67
C THR A 82 3.65 -3.76 -17.99
N LYS A 83 3.17 -3.22 -19.09
CA LYS A 83 3.45 -3.76 -20.43
C LYS A 83 4.95 -3.87 -20.69
N ASN A 84 5.37 -5.03 -21.21
CA ASN A 84 6.78 -5.35 -21.54
C ASN A 84 7.72 -5.30 -20.34
N LEU A 85 7.22 -5.41 -19.10
CA LEU A 85 8.04 -5.52 -17.91
C LEU A 85 7.51 -6.65 -17.04
N ARG A 86 8.33 -7.66 -16.80
CA ARG A 86 7.99 -8.83 -16.01
C ARG A 86 7.21 -8.45 -14.74
N THR A 87 6.06 -9.10 -14.53
CA THR A 87 5.16 -8.84 -13.41
C THR A 87 4.72 -10.18 -12.80
N THR A 88 5.14 -10.47 -11.57
CA THR A 88 5.08 -11.82 -11.02
C THR A 88 4.14 -11.99 -9.84
N ALA A 89 3.64 -10.88 -9.25
CA ALA A 89 2.96 -10.88 -7.95
C ALA A 89 3.78 -11.62 -6.86
N ALA A 90 5.12 -11.55 -6.95
CA ALA A 90 6.08 -12.25 -6.10
C ALA A 90 5.88 -13.77 -6.02
N SER A 91 5.31 -14.40 -7.06
CA SER A 91 4.97 -15.82 -7.13
C SER A 91 5.71 -16.55 -8.25
N LYS A 92 6.08 -17.81 -7.98
CA LYS A 92 6.60 -18.71 -9.00
C LYS A 92 5.57 -18.96 -10.11
N ILE A 93 4.28 -18.92 -9.81
CA ILE A 93 3.23 -19.17 -10.81
C ILE A 93 3.27 -18.14 -11.96
N LEU A 94 3.80 -16.93 -11.71
CA LEU A 94 3.96 -15.87 -12.69
C LEU A 94 5.44 -15.47 -12.91
N GLU A 95 6.41 -16.29 -12.51
CA GLU A 95 7.84 -15.91 -12.52
C GLU A 95 8.36 -15.43 -13.89
N ASN A 96 7.73 -15.85 -14.97
CA ASN A 96 8.11 -15.53 -16.35
C ASN A 96 6.98 -14.80 -17.11
N PHE A 97 6.06 -14.16 -16.42
CA PHE A 97 4.94 -13.47 -17.05
C PHE A 97 5.30 -12.04 -17.46
N ASP A 98 5.27 -11.80 -18.78
CA ASP A 98 5.42 -10.47 -19.37
C ASP A 98 4.05 -9.98 -19.87
N PRO A 99 3.47 -8.94 -19.21
CA PRO A 99 2.18 -8.40 -19.61
C PRO A 99 2.20 -7.73 -20.98
N ILE A 100 1.12 -7.90 -21.75
CA ILE A 100 0.94 -7.29 -23.08
C ILE A 100 0.17 -5.95 -23.01
N TYR A 101 -0.25 -5.51 -21.84
CA TYR A 101 -0.99 -4.27 -21.58
C TYR A 101 -0.54 -3.65 -20.25
N ASP A 102 -0.84 -2.37 -20.09
CA ASP A 102 -0.62 -1.64 -18.85
C ASP A 102 -1.88 -1.65 -17.97
N ALA A 103 -1.72 -1.67 -16.65
CA ALA A 103 -2.77 -1.28 -15.73
C ALA A 103 -3.15 0.19 -15.97
N THR A 104 -4.39 0.56 -15.69
CA THR A 104 -4.87 1.95 -15.88
C THR A 104 -3.99 2.96 -15.12
N VAL A 105 -3.59 2.64 -13.89
CA VAL A 105 -2.68 3.50 -13.11
C VAL A 105 -1.32 3.67 -13.79
N VAL A 106 -0.79 2.62 -14.43
CA VAL A 106 0.48 2.68 -15.18
C VAL A 106 0.33 3.57 -16.42
N SER A 107 -0.78 3.43 -17.15
CA SER A 107 -1.07 4.30 -18.30
C SER A 107 -1.20 5.76 -17.88
N LYS A 108 -1.86 6.04 -16.74
CA LYS A 108 -1.96 7.40 -16.17
C LYS A 108 -0.60 7.96 -15.77
N LEU A 109 0.27 7.15 -15.14
CA LEU A 109 1.63 7.54 -14.76
C LEU A 109 2.51 7.82 -15.99
N LYS A 110 2.39 7.02 -17.05
CA LYS A 110 3.07 7.30 -18.33
C LYS A 110 2.60 8.61 -18.95
N ASN A 111 1.29 8.88 -18.92
CA ASN A 111 0.73 10.15 -19.36
C ASN A 111 1.19 11.33 -18.48
N ALA A 112 1.43 11.08 -17.20
CA ALA A 112 2.05 12.03 -16.28
C ALA A 112 3.58 12.12 -16.45
N GLN A 113 4.16 11.43 -17.44
CA GLN A 113 5.59 11.45 -17.76
C GLN A 113 6.48 10.99 -16.61
N THR A 114 6.01 10.10 -15.74
CA THR A 114 6.87 9.48 -14.72
C THR A 114 7.75 8.40 -15.33
N ILE A 115 8.87 8.11 -14.67
CA ILE A 115 9.86 7.13 -15.13
C ILE A 115 9.84 5.91 -14.22
N ASN A 116 9.42 4.75 -14.74
CA ASN A 116 9.35 3.52 -13.96
C ASN A 116 10.75 2.90 -13.78
N ILE A 117 11.23 2.84 -12.53
CA ILE A 117 12.54 2.28 -12.13
C ILE A 117 12.50 0.75 -12.05
N GLY A 118 11.35 0.18 -11.71
CA GLY A 118 11.23 -1.29 -11.59
C GLY A 118 10.00 -1.76 -10.84
N LYS A 119 9.96 -3.08 -10.61
CA LYS A 119 8.88 -3.80 -9.94
C LYS A 119 9.31 -4.15 -8.52
N LEU A 120 8.52 -3.69 -7.57
CA LEU A 120 8.82 -3.74 -6.14
C LEU A 120 8.30 -5.03 -5.50
N ASN A 121 9.13 -5.62 -4.63
CA ASN A 121 8.84 -6.86 -3.94
C ASN A 121 7.61 -6.74 -3.03
N MET A 122 6.99 -7.89 -2.76
CA MET A 122 5.74 -7.96 -2.03
C MET A 122 5.51 -9.37 -1.45
N ASP A 123 4.58 -9.52 -0.53
CA ASP A 123 4.06 -10.86 -0.20
C ASP A 123 3.36 -11.49 -1.42
N GLU A 124 3.54 -12.79 -1.60
CA GLU A 124 3.00 -13.53 -2.74
C GLU A 124 1.49 -13.29 -2.91
N PHE A 125 1.06 -12.84 -4.09
CA PHE A 125 -0.33 -12.44 -4.43
C PHE A 125 -0.96 -11.45 -3.44
N ALA A 126 -0.16 -10.60 -2.80
CA ALA A 126 -0.57 -9.66 -1.76
C ALA A 126 -1.13 -10.35 -0.49
N MET A 127 -0.78 -11.61 -0.25
CA MET A 127 -1.23 -12.42 0.88
C MET A 127 -0.16 -12.52 1.97
N GLY A 128 -0.10 -11.50 2.83
CA GLY A 128 0.84 -11.42 3.94
C GLY A 128 0.90 -10.00 4.50
N SER A 129 1.65 -9.85 5.59
CA SER A 129 1.83 -8.58 6.32
C SER A 129 3.30 -8.33 6.67
N SER A 130 4.25 -9.00 5.95
CA SER A 130 5.67 -8.94 6.29
C SER A 130 6.63 -8.90 5.11
N THR A 131 6.17 -9.23 3.89
CA THR A 131 6.99 -9.39 2.66
C THR A 131 8.04 -10.52 2.79
N GLU A 132 7.75 -11.51 3.64
CA GLU A 132 8.57 -12.71 3.80
C GLU A 132 8.12 -13.87 2.89
N THR A 133 6.88 -13.81 2.36
CA THR A 133 6.28 -14.88 1.55
C THR A 133 6.60 -14.77 0.06
N SER A 134 7.39 -13.77 -0.34
CA SER A 134 7.89 -13.64 -1.72
C SER A 134 8.66 -14.89 -2.16
N TYR A 135 8.36 -15.39 -3.36
CA TYR A 135 9.11 -16.49 -3.97
C TYR A 135 10.57 -16.14 -4.26
N PHE A 136 10.88 -14.86 -4.51
CA PHE A 136 12.21 -14.45 -4.94
C PHE A 136 13.16 -14.25 -3.78
N HIS A 137 12.84 -13.39 -2.84
CA HIS A 137 13.62 -13.08 -1.64
C HIS A 137 12.78 -12.32 -0.62
N LYS A 138 13.26 -12.24 0.62
CA LYS A 138 12.67 -11.38 1.66
C LYS A 138 13.11 -9.94 1.47
N THR A 139 12.24 -9.00 1.81
CA THR A 139 12.60 -7.59 1.94
C THR A 139 12.87 -7.25 3.41
N HIS A 140 13.86 -6.43 3.66
CA HIS A 140 14.29 -6.02 4.99
C HIS A 140 13.87 -4.58 5.28
N ASN A 141 13.60 -4.29 6.56
CA ASN A 141 13.26 -2.94 6.98
C ASN A 141 14.51 -2.05 6.97
N PRO A 142 14.50 -0.90 6.27
CA PRO A 142 15.64 0.01 6.23
C PRO A 142 16.09 0.56 7.59
N TRP A 143 15.20 0.61 8.60
CA TRP A 143 15.53 1.07 9.95
C TRP A 143 16.26 0.02 10.80
N ASP A 144 15.97 -1.25 10.58
CA ASP A 144 16.64 -2.38 11.22
C ASP A 144 16.54 -3.60 10.29
N LEU A 145 17.64 -3.93 9.61
CA LEU A 145 17.71 -5.02 8.63
C LEU A 145 17.37 -6.41 9.19
N SER A 146 17.25 -6.58 10.49
CA SER A 146 16.78 -7.81 11.13
C SER A 146 15.24 -7.88 11.28
N ARG A 147 14.53 -6.85 10.80
CA ARG A 147 13.07 -6.72 10.92
C ARG A 147 12.38 -6.68 9.56
N VAL A 148 11.10 -6.98 9.59
CA VAL A 148 10.23 -6.93 8.41
C VAL A 148 9.89 -5.48 8.04
N PRO A 149 9.73 -5.15 6.75
CA PRO A 149 9.26 -3.84 6.32
C PRO A 149 7.74 -3.67 6.44
N GLY A 150 7.05 -4.74 6.88
CA GLY A 150 5.62 -4.88 6.73
C GLY A 150 5.24 -5.44 5.37
N GLY A 151 3.95 -5.54 5.13
CA GLY A 151 3.40 -6.09 3.90
C GLY A 151 1.89 -5.86 3.73
N SER A 152 1.41 -6.22 2.56
CA SER A 152 2.12 -6.88 1.45
C SER A 152 2.94 -5.94 0.55
N SER A 153 2.89 -4.61 0.72
CA SER A 153 3.67 -3.65 -0.09
C SER A 153 5.02 -3.28 0.58
N GLY A 154 5.73 -4.27 1.16
CA GLY A 154 6.97 -4.02 1.89
C GLY A 154 8.08 -3.47 1.01
N GLY A 155 8.29 -4.00 -0.20
CA GLY A 155 9.24 -3.46 -1.15
C GLY A 155 8.92 -2.01 -1.55
N SER A 156 7.61 -1.68 -1.69
CA SER A 156 7.18 -0.31 -2.01
C SER A 156 7.52 0.69 -0.88
N ALA A 157 7.30 0.30 0.37
CA ALA A 157 7.62 1.15 1.51
C ALA A 157 9.14 1.23 1.77
N SER A 158 9.84 0.09 1.65
CA SER A 158 11.29 0.03 1.83
C SER A 158 12.05 0.85 0.79
N ALA A 159 11.67 0.77 -0.49
CA ALA A 159 12.33 1.52 -1.56
C ALA A 159 12.25 3.03 -1.33
N VAL A 160 11.10 3.54 -0.87
CA VAL A 160 10.93 4.96 -0.53
C VAL A 160 11.72 5.32 0.72
N ALA A 161 11.66 4.51 1.78
CA ALA A 161 12.40 4.76 3.02
C ALA A 161 13.91 4.71 2.83
N ALA A 162 14.41 3.76 2.01
CA ALA A 162 15.82 3.63 1.67
C ALA A 162 16.32 4.72 0.71
N GLY A 163 15.42 5.48 0.08
CA GLY A 163 15.77 6.51 -0.90
C GLY A 163 16.14 5.95 -2.27
N GLU A 164 15.67 4.77 -2.62
CA GLU A 164 15.89 4.15 -3.94
C GLU A 164 14.98 4.75 -5.01
N VAL A 165 13.81 5.23 -4.60
CA VAL A 165 12.86 5.99 -5.42
C VAL A 165 12.24 7.12 -4.59
N LEU A 166 11.73 8.15 -5.29
CA LEU A 166 11.02 9.26 -4.64
C LEU A 166 9.68 8.82 -4.06
N PHE A 167 8.96 8.00 -4.83
CA PHE A 167 7.65 7.50 -4.48
C PHE A 167 7.37 6.16 -5.16
N SER A 168 6.35 5.46 -4.69
CA SER A 168 5.95 4.17 -5.23
C SER A 168 4.44 3.99 -5.21
N LEU A 169 3.94 3.02 -5.99
CA LEU A 169 2.60 2.48 -5.85
C LEU A 169 2.63 1.19 -5.04
N GLY A 170 1.67 1.09 -4.12
CA GLY A 170 1.31 -0.13 -3.40
C GLY A 170 -0.10 -0.60 -3.72
N SER A 171 -0.52 -1.70 -3.10
CA SER A 171 -1.92 -2.15 -3.06
C SER A 171 -2.31 -2.51 -1.63
N ASP A 172 -3.57 -2.23 -1.26
CA ASP A 172 -4.09 -2.39 0.08
C ASP A 172 -5.42 -3.17 0.04
N THR A 173 -5.44 -4.36 0.60
CA THR A 173 -6.61 -5.23 0.70
C THR A 173 -7.09 -5.32 2.15
N GLY A 174 -6.16 -5.24 3.11
CA GLY A 174 -6.43 -5.30 4.54
C GLY A 174 -5.50 -4.43 5.39
N GLY A 175 -4.72 -3.52 4.75
CA GLY A 175 -3.72 -2.69 5.42
C GLY A 175 -2.41 -2.61 4.66
N SER A 176 -2.30 -3.27 3.51
CA SER A 176 -1.02 -3.55 2.83
C SER A 176 -0.32 -2.34 2.16
N ILE A 177 -0.83 -1.12 2.32
CA ILE A 177 -0.13 0.15 2.08
C ILE A 177 0.20 0.80 3.43
N ARG A 178 -0.79 0.91 4.32
CA ARG A 178 -0.72 1.68 5.57
C ARG A 178 0.20 1.06 6.61
N GLN A 179 0.14 -0.25 6.78
CA GLN A 179 0.99 -0.97 7.74
C GLN A 179 2.47 -0.94 7.33
N PRO A 180 2.88 -1.28 6.09
CA PRO A 180 4.28 -1.15 5.70
C PRO A 180 4.74 0.32 5.66
N ALA A 181 3.88 1.29 5.34
CA ALA A 181 4.22 2.70 5.48
C ALA A 181 4.54 3.08 6.93
N ALA A 182 3.75 2.60 7.90
CA ALA A 182 4.01 2.79 9.33
C ALA A 182 5.34 2.16 9.77
N PHE A 183 5.63 0.93 9.35
CA PHE A 183 6.85 0.22 9.73
C PHE A 183 8.12 0.81 9.12
N CYS A 184 8.02 1.41 7.94
CA CYS A 184 9.14 2.03 7.24
C CYS A 184 9.24 3.55 7.46
N GLY A 185 8.33 4.17 8.22
CA GLY A 185 8.38 5.59 8.53
C GLY A 185 8.12 6.48 7.30
N VAL A 186 7.18 6.08 6.44
CA VAL A 186 6.78 6.80 5.22
C VAL A 186 5.28 7.06 5.21
N VAL A 187 4.79 7.86 4.27
CA VAL A 187 3.37 8.17 4.10
C VAL A 187 2.73 7.16 3.15
N GLY A 188 1.62 6.54 3.56
CA GLY A 188 0.89 5.60 2.71
C GLY A 188 -0.61 5.86 2.72
N MET A 189 -1.21 6.04 1.54
CA MET A 189 -2.64 6.35 1.38
C MET A 189 -3.39 5.20 0.73
N LYS A 190 -4.40 4.69 1.43
CA LYS A 190 -5.44 3.85 0.85
C LYS A 190 -6.65 4.73 0.51
N PRO A 191 -6.94 5.00 -0.76
CA PRO A 191 -8.11 5.80 -1.13
C PRO A 191 -9.43 5.08 -0.87
N THR A 192 -10.53 5.77 -1.02
CA THR A 192 -11.87 5.20 -1.06
C THR A 192 -11.94 4.09 -2.10
N TYR A 193 -12.60 2.98 -1.77
CA TYR A 193 -12.81 1.88 -2.71
C TYR A 193 -13.50 2.38 -3.99
N GLY A 194 -12.87 2.12 -5.14
CA GLY A 194 -13.35 2.58 -6.44
C GLY A 194 -12.90 3.99 -6.87
N ARG A 195 -12.14 4.73 -6.04
CA ARG A 195 -11.53 6.03 -6.41
C ARG A 195 -10.43 5.85 -7.47
N VAL A 196 -9.64 4.80 -7.34
CA VAL A 196 -8.56 4.41 -8.26
C VAL A 196 -8.95 3.11 -8.95
N SER A 197 -8.78 3.05 -10.27
CA SER A 197 -9.07 1.85 -11.04
C SER A 197 -8.23 0.65 -10.60
N ARG A 198 -8.86 -0.52 -10.56
CA ARG A 198 -8.22 -1.83 -10.33
C ARG A 198 -7.94 -2.59 -11.63
N PHE A 199 -8.23 -2.02 -12.80
CA PHE A 199 -7.90 -2.66 -14.08
C PHE A 199 -6.38 -2.84 -14.20
N GLY A 200 -5.96 -4.09 -14.39
CA GLY A 200 -4.54 -4.47 -14.43
C GLY A 200 -3.89 -4.67 -13.05
N LEU A 201 -4.65 -4.61 -11.94
CA LEU A 201 -4.20 -5.13 -10.66
C LEU A 201 -4.44 -6.65 -10.62
N ILE A 202 -3.39 -7.43 -10.33
CA ILE A 202 -3.53 -8.87 -10.10
C ILE A 202 -4.33 -9.06 -8.81
N ALA A 203 -5.55 -9.59 -8.95
CA ALA A 203 -6.54 -9.60 -7.89
C ALA A 203 -6.21 -10.59 -6.77
N PHE A 204 -6.25 -10.10 -5.53
CA PHE A 204 -6.37 -10.92 -4.34
C PHE A 204 -7.85 -11.04 -3.94
N ALA A 205 -8.47 -9.96 -3.44
CA ALA A 205 -9.87 -9.92 -3.04
C ALA A 205 -10.55 -8.72 -3.72
N SER A 206 -11.28 -8.99 -4.79
CA SER A 206 -11.79 -7.97 -5.71
C SER A 206 -12.70 -6.93 -5.07
N SER A 207 -13.38 -7.27 -3.96
CA SER A 207 -14.25 -6.35 -3.23
C SER A 207 -13.53 -5.50 -2.18
N LEU A 208 -12.20 -5.66 -2.04
CA LEU A 208 -11.38 -5.01 -1.02
C LEU A 208 -10.13 -4.34 -1.59
N ASP A 209 -9.52 -4.91 -2.65
CA ASP A 209 -8.27 -4.44 -3.24
C ASP A 209 -8.35 -2.98 -3.69
N GLN A 210 -7.32 -2.18 -3.34
CA GLN A 210 -7.19 -0.81 -3.78
C GLN A 210 -5.72 -0.47 -4.02
N ILE A 211 -5.40 0.25 -5.12
CA ILE A 211 -4.07 0.81 -5.39
C ILE A 211 -3.97 2.18 -4.71
N GLY A 212 -2.80 2.51 -4.18
CA GLY A 212 -2.53 3.83 -3.62
C GLY A 212 -1.05 4.16 -3.52
N PRO A 213 -0.73 5.46 -3.28
CA PRO A 213 0.62 5.98 -3.22
C PRO A 213 1.32 5.72 -1.90
N ILE A 214 2.66 5.59 -1.97
CA ILE A 214 3.59 5.60 -0.84
C ILE A 214 4.70 6.60 -1.14
N THR A 215 4.95 7.54 -0.22
CA THR A 215 5.86 8.68 -0.41
C THR A 215 6.56 9.06 0.90
N LYS A 216 7.55 9.95 0.85
CA LYS A 216 8.21 10.47 2.07
C LYS A 216 7.37 11.47 2.84
N ASN A 217 6.56 12.27 2.16
CA ASN A 217 5.76 13.34 2.74
C ASN A 217 4.33 13.37 2.17
N VAL A 218 3.48 14.14 2.79
CA VAL A 218 2.04 14.23 2.49
C VAL A 218 1.77 14.97 1.18
N GLU A 219 2.55 16.00 0.85
CA GLU A 219 2.37 16.77 -0.39
C GLU A 219 2.63 15.91 -1.63
N ASP A 220 3.74 15.17 -1.64
CA ASP A 220 4.10 14.26 -2.74
C ASP A 220 3.05 13.16 -2.91
N ASN A 221 2.46 12.68 -1.79
CA ASN A 221 1.40 11.68 -1.79
C ASN A 221 0.12 12.20 -2.45
N ALA A 222 -0.24 13.46 -2.20
CA ALA A 222 -1.38 14.11 -2.81
C ALA A 222 -1.23 14.21 -4.34
N TYR A 223 -0.09 14.68 -4.85
CA TYR A 223 0.18 14.74 -6.29
C TYR A 223 0.07 13.37 -6.97
N LEU A 224 0.61 12.33 -6.31
CA LEU A 224 0.57 10.98 -6.89
C LEU A 224 -0.85 10.42 -6.90
N LEU A 225 -1.66 10.64 -5.85
CA LEU A 225 -3.06 10.21 -5.83
C LEU A 225 -3.91 10.95 -6.87
N GLU A 226 -3.69 12.26 -7.07
CA GLU A 226 -4.35 13.02 -8.13
C GLU A 226 -4.14 12.36 -9.49
N ALA A 227 -2.91 12.04 -9.82
CA ALA A 227 -2.52 11.48 -11.11
C ALA A 227 -3.19 10.12 -11.40
N ILE A 228 -3.37 9.27 -10.38
CA ILE A 228 -3.90 7.91 -10.59
C ILE A 228 -5.42 7.78 -10.38
N SER A 229 -6.09 8.81 -9.80
CA SER A 229 -7.52 8.80 -9.48
C SER A 229 -8.41 8.99 -10.69
N GLY A 230 -9.70 8.63 -10.56
CA GLY A 230 -10.78 8.93 -11.52
C GLY A 230 -11.38 7.72 -12.19
N LEU A 231 -12.51 7.95 -12.86
CA LEU A 231 -13.31 6.92 -13.53
C LEU A 231 -12.52 6.16 -14.60
N ASP A 232 -12.69 4.85 -14.61
CA ASP A 232 -12.19 3.95 -15.66
C ASP A 232 -13.31 3.02 -16.15
N ALA A 233 -13.59 3.06 -17.44
CA ALA A 233 -14.59 2.19 -18.07
C ALA A 233 -14.18 0.70 -18.09
N ASN A 234 -12.91 0.38 -17.89
CA ASN A 234 -12.41 -1.00 -17.81
C ASN A 234 -12.61 -1.65 -16.43
N ASP A 235 -12.95 -0.87 -15.40
CA ASP A 235 -13.23 -1.34 -14.05
C ASP A 235 -14.66 -0.99 -13.65
N SER A 236 -15.53 -1.99 -13.61
CA SER A 236 -16.94 -1.83 -13.22
C SER A 236 -17.15 -1.37 -11.77
N THR A 237 -16.12 -1.40 -10.94
CA THR A 237 -16.15 -0.91 -9.56
C THR A 237 -15.63 0.52 -9.44
N SER A 238 -15.07 1.09 -10.51
CA SER A 238 -14.64 2.47 -10.56
C SER A 238 -15.82 3.42 -10.45
N ILE A 239 -15.74 4.40 -9.54
CA ILE A 239 -16.84 5.29 -9.22
C ILE A 239 -16.67 6.61 -9.98
N ASN A 240 -17.76 7.09 -10.60
CA ASN A 240 -17.78 8.36 -11.28
C ASN A 240 -17.90 9.52 -10.28
N GLN A 241 -16.77 9.82 -9.64
CA GLN A 241 -16.62 10.93 -8.70
C GLN A 241 -15.55 11.89 -9.26
N PRO A 242 -15.78 13.20 -9.29
CA PRO A 242 -14.77 14.15 -9.71
C PRO A 242 -13.46 13.97 -8.94
N VAL A 243 -12.34 14.11 -9.63
CA VAL A 243 -11.03 14.14 -9.00
C VAL A 243 -10.75 15.58 -8.57
N GLU A 244 -10.67 15.80 -7.28
CA GLU A 244 -10.27 17.07 -6.70
C GLU A 244 -8.75 17.22 -6.82
N ARG A 245 -8.26 18.44 -6.78
CA ARG A 245 -6.84 18.70 -6.58
C ARG A 245 -6.56 18.58 -5.09
N PHE A 246 -6.12 17.40 -4.67
CA PHE A 246 -5.84 17.11 -3.25
C PHE A 246 -4.75 18.03 -2.70
N SER A 247 -3.81 18.43 -3.55
CA SER A 247 -2.77 19.41 -3.21
C SER A 247 -3.30 20.79 -2.82
N ASP A 248 -4.46 21.20 -3.35
CA ASP A 248 -5.09 22.47 -2.97
C ASP A 248 -5.65 22.43 -1.53
N SER A 249 -5.85 21.25 -0.95
CA SER A 249 -6.34 21.08 0.43
C SER A 249 -5.25 21.25 1.51
N LEU A 250 -3.98 21.33 1.12
CA LEU A 250 -2.82 21.36 2.04
C LEU A 250 -2.66 22.74 2.72
N THR A 251 -3.71 23.23 3.32
CA THR A 251 -3.75 24.58 3.93
C THR A 251 -3.20 24.63 5.36
N GLY A 252 -3.09 23.49 6.04
CA GLY A 252 -2.69 23.41 7.45
C GLY A 252 -3.74 23.87 8.45
N ASP A 253 -4.87 24.43 8.04
CA ASP A 253 -5.92 24.92 8.91
C ASP A 253 -6.93 23.81 9.26
N ILE A 254 -6.82 23.29 10.49
CA ILE A 254 -7.72 22.26 11.05
C ILE A 254 -8.50 22.75 12.27
N LYS A 255 -8.61 24.08 12.44
CA LYS A 255 -9.34 24.66 13.57
C LYS A 255 -10.81 24.22 13.56
N GLY A 256 -11.26 23.69 14.71
CA GLY A 256 -12.62 23.21 14.89
C GLY A 256 -12.87 21.79 14.36
N LEU A 257 -11.84 21.10 13.85
CA LEU A 257 -11.93 19.68 13.43
C LEU A 257 -12.31 18.80 14.63
N ARG A 258 -13.26 17.88 14.43
CA ARG A 258 -13.72 16.94 15.45
C ARG A 258 -13.16 15.54 15.14
N ILE A 259 -12.37 15.00 16.06
CA ILE A 259 -11.68 13.72 15.90
C ILE A 259 -12.33 12.67 16.79
N GLY A 260 -12.75 11.54 16.22
CA GLY A 260 -13.16 10.36 16.97
C GLY A 260 -11.95 9.43 17.18
N VAL A 261 -11.69 9.02 18.43
CA VAL A 261 -10.62 8.08 18.77
C VAL A 261 -11.25 6.78 19.30
N PRO A 262 -11.28 5.69 18.49
CA PRO A 262 -11.88 4.45 18.96
C PRO A 262 -11.13 3.88 20.17
N LYS A 263 -11.88 3.57 21.23
CA LYS A 263 -11.31 2.94 22.44
C LYS A 263 -10.68 1.57 22.12
N GLU A 264 -11.19 0.89 21.11
CA GLU A 264 -10.69 -0.39 20.61
C GLU A 264 -9.30 -0.25 19.98
N TYR A 265 -8.97 0.92 19.41
CA TYR A 265 -7.67 1.17 18.73
C TYR A 265 -6.54 1.54 19.70
N LEU A 266 -6.87 1.88 20.96
CA LEU A 266 -5.92 2.18 22.03
C LEU A 266 -6.07 1.21 23.23
N GLY A 267 -6.71 0.05 23.01
CA GLY A 267 -6.99 -0.96 24.02
C GLY A 267 -5.81 -1.83 24.41
N GLU A 268 -6.13 -2.97 25.03
CA GLU A 268 -5.16 -4.04 25.30
C GLU A 268 -4.64 -4.63 23.99
N GLY A 269 -3.35 -4.99 23.94
CA GLY A 269 -2.69 -5.53 22.74
C GLY A 269 -2.00 -4.48 21.87
N VAL A 270 -2.21 -3.18 22.12
CA VAL A 270 -1.42 -2.11 21.49
C VAL A 270 -0.20 -1.82 22.35
N ASP A 271 0.99 -1.82 21.72
CA ASP A 271 2.26 -1.53 22.38
C ASP A 271 2.23 -0.17 23.08
N PRO A 272 2.72 -0.05 24.33
CA PRO A 272 2.68 1.20 25.09
C PRO A 272 3.39 2.37 24.39
N GLY A 273 4.50 2.13 23.69
CA GLY A 273 5.23 3.15 22.94
C GLY A 273 4.43 3.63 21.72
N VAL A 274 3.78 2.71 21.00
CA VAL A 274 2.86 3.04 19.90
C VAL A 274 1.68 3.87 20.41
N LYS A 275 1.06 3.46 21.51
CA LYS A 275 -0.04 4.19 22.13
C LYS A 275 0.37 5.60 22.56
N GLN A 276 1.57 5.73 23.15
CA GLN A 276 2.08 7.04 23.59
C GLN A 276 2.32 7.97 22.40
N ALA A 277 2.92 7.48 21.31
CA ALA A 277 3.17 8.28 20.10
C ALA A 277 1.85 8.82 19.50
N VAL A 278 0.78 8.00 19.44
CA VAL A 278 -0.54 8.44 18.97
C VAL A 278 -1.16 9.48 19.92
N LEU A 279 -1.04 9.29 21.24
CA LEU A 279 -1.54 10.29 22.21
C LEU A 279 -0.80 11.61 22.10
N ASP A 280 0.49 11.60 21.81
CA ASP A 280 1.27 12.83 21.60
C ASP A 280 0.93 13.50 20.26
N ALA A 281 0.64 12.72 19.22
CA ALA A 281 0.10 13.23 17.96
C ALA A 281 -1.26 13.92 18.15
N LEU A 282 -2.17 13.35 18.94
CA LEU A 282 -3.45 13.97 19.28
C LEU A 282 -3.26 15.31 20.00
N LYS A 283 -2.32 15.42 20.95
CA LYS A 283 -1.98 16.68 21.60
C LYS A 283 -1.46 17.75 20.62
N THR A 284 -0.72 17.33 19.58
CA THR A 284 -0.26 18.24 18.53
C THR A 284 -1.44 18.75 17.70
N LEU A 285 -2.37 17.89 17.33
CA LEU A 285 -3.59 18.29 16.61
C LEU A 285 -4.51 19.21 17.47
N GLU A 286 -4.59 18.97 18.79
CA GLU A 286 -5.30 19.87 19.71
C GLU A 286 -4.69 21.28 19.74
N LYS A 287 -3.36 21.41 19.74
CA LYS A 287 -2.68 22.71 19.66
C LYS A 287 -3.00 23.47 18.38
N LEU A 288 -3.29 22.75 17.29
CA LEU A 288 -3.73 23.30 16.00
C LEU A 288 -5.23 23.64 15.97
N GLY A 289 -5.95 23.40 17.07
CA GLY A 289 -7.35 23.77 17.24
C GLY A 289 -8.36 22.68 16.92
N ALA A 290 -7.94 21.45 16.74
CA ALA A 290 -8.83 20.30 16.69
C ALA A 290 -9.32 19.91 18.09
N THR A 291 -10.42 19.17 18.16
CA THR A 291 -10.93 18.53 19.40
C THR A 291 -11.05 17.03 19.18
N TRP A 292 -10.91 16.24 20.25
CA TRP A 292 -11.10 14.80 20.13
C TRP A 292 -11.85 14.19 21.30
N ASP A 293 -12.63 13.17 21.01
CA ASP A 293 -13.37 12.37 21.98
C ASP A 293 -13.14 10.88 21.76
N LYS A 294 -13.33 10.10 22.81
CA LYS A 294 -13.36 8.64 22.71
C LYS A 294 -14.67 8.20 22.08
N VAL A 295 -14.57 7.40 21.03
CA VAL A 295 -15.69 6.76 20.34
C VAL A 295 -15.58 5.23 20.43
N SER A 296 -16.56 4.50 19.90
CA SER A 296 -16.54 3.04 19.84
C SER A 296 -16.89 2.55 18.45
N LEU A 297 -16.15 1.53 17.98
CA LEU A 297 -16.42 0.73 16.80
C LEU A 297 -16.68 -0.72 17.26
N PRO A 298 -17.86 -1.02 17.87
CA PRO A 298 -18.07 -2.24 18.63
C PRO A 298 -17.97 -3.52 17.81
N HIS A 299 -18.23 -3.46 16.49
CA HIS A 299 -18.15 -4.62 15.62
C HIS A 299 -16.75 -4.82 15.00
N SER A 300 -15.76 -3.95 15.29
CA SER A 300 -14.40 -4.11 14.80
C SER A 300 -13.72 -5.40 15.30
N GLU A 301 -14.18 -5.98 16.42
CA GLU A 301 -13.73 -7.28 16.93
C GLU A 301 -13.95 -8.42 15.93
N TYR A 302 -14.96 -8.33 15.06
CA TYR A 302 -15.23 -9.31 14.00
C TYR A 302 -14.41 -9.06 12.72
N GLY A 303 -13.64 -7.98 12.67
CA GLY A 303 -12.95 -7.50 11.48
C GLY A 303 -12.02 -8.55 10.90
N VAL A 304 -11.07 -9.05 11.69
CA VAL A 304 -10.07 -10.03 11.25
C VAL A 304 -10.73 -11.31 10.75
N ALA A 305 -11.66 -11.89 11.52
CA ALA A 305 -12.35 -13.13 11.14
C ALA A 305 -13.15 -12.95 9.84
N SER A 306 -13.91 -11.85 9.72
CA SER A 306 -14.70 -11.55 8.53
C SER A 306 -13.82 -11.34 7.30
N TYR A 307 -12.72 -10.62 7.45
CA TYR A 307 -11.77 -10.36 6.38
C TYR A 307 -11.17 -11.65 5.83
N TYR A 308 -10.64 -12.51 6.71
CA TYR A 308 -9.99 -13.74 6.25
C TYR A 308 -10.96 -14.72 5.59
N ILE A 309 -12.23 -14.76 6.01
CA ILE A 309 -13.27 -15.53 5.32
C ILE A 309 -13.56 -14.92 3.94
N LEU A 310 -13.82 -13.63 3.86
CA LEU A 310 -14.19 -12.96 2.59
C LEU A 310 -13.02 -12.95 1.62
N ALA A 311 -11.86 -12.49 2.06
CA ALA A 311 -10.68 -12.38 1.22
C ALA A 311 -10.20 -13.74 0.70
N SER A 312 -10.20 -14.79 1.56
CA SER A 312 -9.86 -16.15 1.13
C SER A 312 -10.87 -16.72 0.14
N SER A 313 -12.17 -16.45 0.34
CA SER A 313 -13.24 -16.86 -0.57
C SER A 313 -13.05 -16.24 -1.96
N GLU A 314 -12.78 -14.94 -2.01
CA GLU A 314 -12.53 -14.24 -3.28
C GLU A 314 -11.21 -14.69 -3.91
N ALA A 315 -10.16 -14.92 -3.12
CA ALA A 315 -8.89 -15.47 -3.58
C ALA A 315 -9.05 -16.83 -4.25
N SER A 316 -9.81 -17.74 -3.65
CA SER A 316 -10.04 -19.07 -4.23
C SER A 316 -10.66 -18.98 -5.62
N SER A 317 -11.56 -18.03 -5.86
CA SER A 317 -12.16 -17.75 -7.16
C SER A 317 -11.19 -17.04 -8.10
N ASN A 318 -10.53 -15.96 -7.63
CA ASN A 318 -9.62 -15.15 -8.44
C ASN A 318 -8.40 -15.93 -8.92
N LEU A 319 -7.81 -16.78 -8.06
CA LEU A 319 -6.61 -17.54 -8.39
C LEU A 319 -6.89 -18.84 -9.15
N SER A 320 -8.16 -19.18 -9.40
CA SER A 320 -8.54 -20.32 -10.23
C SER A 320 -8.04 -20.23 -11.69
N ARG A 321 -7.81 -19.00 -12.17
CA ARG A 321 -7.29 -18.70 -13.52
C ARG A 321 -5.84 -19.13 -13.76
N PHE A 322 -5.07 -19.35 -12.69
CA PHE A 322 -3.66 -19.78 -12.78
C PHE A 322 -3.60 -21.31 -12.79
N ASP A 323 -3.70 -21.88 -13.99
CA ASP A 323 -3.89 -23.31 -14.25
C ASP A 323 -2.72 -23.95 -15.02
N GLY A 324 -1.73 -23.16 -15.46
CA GLY A 324 -0.60 -23.64 -16.27
C GLY A 324 -0.93 -23.93 -17.71
N VAL A 325 -2.14 -23.56 -18.20
CA VAL A 325 -2.57 -23.81 -19.57
C VAL A 325 -2.30 -22.63 -20.49
N ARG A 326 -2.71 -21.42 -20.07
CA ARG A 326 -2.69 -20.23 -20.93
C ARG A 326 -1.44 -19.39 -20.78
N TYR A 327 -0.92 -19.24 -19.55
CA TYR A 327 0.26 -18.43 -19.20
C TYR A 327 0.78 -18.83 -17.83
N GLY A 328 1.97 -18.36 -17.49
CA GLY A 328 2.61 -18.59 -16.20
C GLY A 328 3.34 -19.94 -16.14
N TYR A 329 3.73 -20.32 -14.92
CA TYR A 329 4.42 -21.58 -14.65
C TYR A 329 3.54 -22.78 -15.02
N ARG A 330 4.14 -23.75 -15.69
CA ARG A 330 3.56 -25.04 -16.02
C ARG A 330 4.50 -26.13 -15.54
N SER A 331 4.00 -27.07 -14.73
CA SER A 331 4.82 -28.18 -14.25
C SER A 331 5.35 -29.02 -15.42
N PRO A 332 6.68 -29.18 -15.54
CA PRO A 332 7.26 -30.04 -16.58
C PRO A 332 7.02 -31.53 -16.33
N ASN A 333 6.59 -31.88 -15.10
CA ASN A 333 6.41 -33.29 -14.67
C ASN A 333 4.97 -33.78 -14.82
N ALA A 334 4.09 -32.98 -15.41
CA ALA A 334 2.70 -33.38 -15.65
C ALA A 334 2.56 -34.24 -16.89
N THR A 335 1.94 -35.42 -16.76
CA THR A 335 1.71 -36.36 -17.83
C THR A 335 0.23 -36.49 -18.23
N THR A 336 -0.66 -36.08 -17.34
CA THR A 336 -2.13 -36.06 -17.57
C THR A 336 -2.67 -34.64 -17.32
N LEU A 337 -3.92 -34.40 -17.75
CA LEU A 337 -4.59 -33.12 -17.50
C LEU A 337 -4.78 -32.86 -16.00
N GLU A 338 -5.14 -33.87 -15.23
CA GLU A 338 -5.29 -33.77 -13.78
C GLU A 338 -3.95 -33.42 -13.11
N GLU A 339 -2.87 -34.09 -13.51
CA GLU A 339 -1.53 -33.80 -13.04
C GLU A 339 -1.08 -32.37 -13.43
N LEU A 340 -1.47 -31.87 -14.60
CA LEU A 340 -1.15 -30.53 -15.04
C LEU A 340 -1.70 -29.50 -14.06
N TYR A 341 -2.99 -29.59 -13.72
CA TYR A 341 -3.59 -28.68 -12.75
C TYR A 341 -3.00 -28.85 -11.34
N THR A 342 -2.94 -30.08 -10.84
CA THR A 342 -2.52 -30.34 -9.46
C THR A 342 -1.06 -30.01 -9.22
N LYS A 343 -0.16 -30.48 -10.08
CA LYS A 343 1.29 -30.23 -9.94
C LYS A 343 1.62 -28.77 -10.18
N THR A 344 1.08 -28.13 -11.22
CA THR A 344 1.34 -26.72 -11.51
C THR A 344 0.97 -25.84 -10.32
N ARG A 345 -0.21 -26.04 -9.73
CA ARG A 345 -0.68 -25.25 -8.60
C ARG A 345 0.07 -25.56 -7.29
N SER A 346 0.40 -26.85 -7.07
CA SER A 346 1.16 -27.27 -5.88
C SER A 346 2.60 -26.74 -5.87
N GLU A 347 3.24 -26.72 -7.05
CA GLU A 347 4.63 -26.29 -7.22
C GLU A 347 4.75 -24.77 -7.41
N GLY A 348 3.73 -24.15 -7.99
CA GLY A 348 3.72 -22.73 -8.38
C GLY A 348 3.27 -21.77 -7.29
N PHE A 349 2.39 -22.19 -6.37
CA PHE A 349 1.94 -21.37 -5.24
C PHE A 349 2.69 -21.69 -3.97
N GLY A 350 3.02 -20.65 -3.19
CA GLY A 350 3.54 -20.75 -1.85
C GLY A 350 2.50 -21.22 -0.82
N ASP A 351 2.95 -21.54 0.38
CA ASP A 351 2.11 -22.22 1.38
C ASP A 351 0.97 -21.34 1.91
N GLU A 352 1.21 -20.03 2.10
CA GLU A 352 0.16 -19.10 2.55
C GLU A 352 -0.94 -18.95 1.49
N VAL A 353 -0.58 -18.84 0.22
CA VAL A 353 -1.54 -18.74 -0.88
C VAL A 353 -2.38 -20.04 -0.98
N LYS A 354 -1.73 -21.21 -0.88
CA LYS A 354 -2.43 -22.51 -0.85
C LYS A 354 -3.41 -22.58 0.33
N ARG A 355 -2.99 -22.15 1.52
CA ARG A 355 -3.83 -22.11 2.73
C ARG A 355 -5.08 -21.27 2.50
N ARG A 356 -4.94 -20.06 1.97
CA ARG A 356 -6.09 -19.17 1.71
C ARG A 356 -7.00 -19.68 0.63
N ILE A 357 -6.48 -20.29 -0.44
CA ILE A 357 -7.29 -20.95 -1.46
C ILE A 357 -8.14 -22.06 -0.84
N MET A 358 -7.54 -22.91 0.02
CA MET A 358 -8.26 -23.99 0.68
C MET A 358 -9.33 -23.48 1.65
N LEU A 359 -9.00 -22.50 2.47
CA LEU A 359 -9.96 -21.87 3.40
C LEU A 359 -11.13 -21.23 2.64
N GLY A 360 -10.86 -20.53 1.55
CA GLY A 360 -11.89 -19.91 0.72
C GLY A 360 -12.79 -20.93 0.03
N THR A 361 -12.20 -21.98 -0.52
CA THR A 361 -12.95 -23.09 -1.13
C THR A 361 -13.86 -23.75 -0.10
N TYR A 362 -13.37 -23.98 1.10
CA TYR A 362 -14.18 -24.53 2.20
C TYR A 362 -15.32 -23.60 2.58
N ALA A 363 -15.07 -22.31 2.78
CA ALA A 363 -16.07 -21.32 3.16
C ALA A 363 -17.18 -21.15 2.11
N LEU A 364 -16.87 -21.39 0.82
CA LEU A 364 -17.82 -21.31 -0.29
C LEU A 364 -18.53 -22.65 -0.59
N SER A 365 -18.12 -23.75 0.05
CA SER A 365 -18.67 -25.07 -0.25
C SER A 365 -20.10 -25.23 0.26
N SER A 366 -20.85 -26.17 -0.36
CA SER A 366 -22.23 -26.49 0.02
C SER A 366 -22.32 -26.89 1.50
N GLY A 367 -23.25 -26.32 2.24
CA GLY A 367 -23.44 -26.52 3.68
C GLY A 367 -22.62 -25.58 4.57
N TYR A 368 -21.57 -24.93 4.07
CA TYR A 368 -20.75 -23.98 4.84
C TYR A 368 -20.93 -22.52 4.42
N TYR A 369 -21.44 -22.27 3.21
CA TYR A 369 -21.65 -20.93 2.67
C TYR A 369 -22.45 -20.02 3.61
N ASP A 370 -23.61 -20.49 4.10
CA ASP A 370 -24.44 -19.70 5.01
C ASP A 370 -23.80 -19.51 6.39
N ALA A 371 -23.03 -20.51 6.85
CA ALA A 371 -22.40 -20.49 8.17
C ALA A 371 -21.19 -19.57 8.24
N TYR A 372 -20.45 -19.41 7.14
CA TYR A 372 -19.22 -18.63 7.09
C TYR A 372 -19.33 -17.40 6.19
N TYR A 373 -19.43 -17.58 4.87
CA TYR A 373 -19.37 -16.47 3.91
C TYR A 373 -20.48 -15.45 4.12
N LYS A 374 -21.73 -15.92 4.23
CA LYS A 374 -22.89 -15.06 4.45
C LYS A 374 -22.83 -14.32 5.79
N LYS A 375 -22.38 -14.98 6.86
CA LYS A 375 -22.18 -14.34 8.17
C LYS A 375 -21.07 -13.27 8.12
N ALA A 376 -19.97 -13.55 7.41
CA ALA A 376 -18.91 -12.59 7.24
C ALA A 376 -19.38 -11.34 6.47
N GLN A 377 -20.25 -11.49 5.46
CA GLN A 377 -20.88 -10.37 4.76
C GLN A 377 -21.82 -9.57 5.66
N GLN A 378 -22.57 -10.23 6.54
CA GLN A 378 -23.41 -9.57 7.54
C GLN A 378 -22.57 -8.77 8.55
N ALA A 379 -21.47 -9.36 9.06
CA ALA A 379 -20.54 -8.67 9.95
C ALA A 379 -19.88 -7.48 9.25
N ARG A 380 -19.50 -7.61 7.98
CA ARG A 380 -19.00 -6.48 7.14
C ARG A 380 -20.00 -5.32 7.12
N THR A 381 -21.29 -5.59 7.00
CA THR A 381 -22.33 -4.57 7.02
C THR A 381 -22.39 -3.84 8.37
N LEU A 382 -22.28 -4.57 9.48
CA LEU A 382 -22.27 -3.97 10.83
C LEU A 382 -21.00 -3.13 11.06
N ILE A 383 -19.83 -3.63 10.64
CA ILE A 383 -18.58 -2.88 10.72
C ILE A 383 -18.69 -1.57 9.92
N LYS A 384 -19.23 -1.63 8.69
CA LYS A 384 -19.48 -0.43 7.89
C LYS A 384 -20.39 0.57 8.61
N GLN A 385 -21.45 0.07 9.28
CA GLN A 385 -22.39 0.91 10.00
C GLN A 385 -21.73 1.61 11.20
N ASP A 386 -20.76 0.99 11.88
CA ASP A 386 -20.00 1.65 12.95
C ASP A 386 -19.32 2.92 12.45
N PHE A 387 -18.63 2.85 11.29
CA PHE A 387 -17.98 4.03 10.69
C PHE A 387 -19.01 5.10 10.31
N VAL A 388 -20.12 4.72 9.69
CA VAL A 388 -21.20 5.66 9.33
C VAL A 388 -21.70 6.40 10.57
N ASN A 389 -21.98 5.69 11.66
CA ASN A 389 -22.47 6.28 12.90
C ASN A 389 -21.46 7.27 13.53
N VAL A 390 -20.17 6.94 13.50
CA VAL A 390 -19.13 7.84 14.02
C VAL A 390 -19.01 9.09 13.16
N PHE A 391 -19.03 8.97 11.84
CA PHE A 391 -18.96 10.10 10.92
C PHE A 391 -20.18 11.04 10.92
N GLU A 392 -21.28 10.69 11.60
CA GLU A 392 -22.38 11.64 11.86
C GLU A 392 -21.95 12.80 12.78
N ASN A 393 -20.98 12.56 13.67
CA ASN A 393 -20.57 13.52 14.70
C ASN A 393 -19.09 13.93 14.65
N TYR A 394 -18.26 13.17 13.94
CA TYR A 394 -16.81 13.39 13.83
C TYR A 394 -16.39 13.49 12.38
N ASP A 395 -15.42 14.34 12.12
CA ASP A 395 -14.95 14.64 10.77
C ASP A 395 -13.90 13.62 10.31
N VAL A 396 -13.07 13.12 11.25
CA VAL A 396 -12.08 12.06 11.02
C VAL A 396 -12.00 11.13 12.23
N ILE A 397 -11.51 9.91 11.99
CA ILE A 397 -11.18 8.94 13.04
C ILE A 397 -9.65 8.79 13.07
N ILE A 398 -9.05 8.75 14.26
CA ILE A 398 -7.61 8.60 14.43
C ILE A 398 -7.26 7.43 15.33
N GLY A 399 -6.21 6.70 14.96
CA GLY A 399 -5.61 5.61 15.72
C GLY A 399 -4.23 5.24 15.19
N PRO A 400 -3.55 4.23 15.76
CA PRO A 400 -2.31 3.72 15.19
C PRO A 400 -2.58 2.90 13.92
N SER A 401 -1.61 2.88 12.99
CA SER A 401 -1.68 2.08 11.77
C SER A 401 -1.40 0.59 12.03
N SER A 402 -0.67 0.26 13.09
CA SER A 402 -0.37 -1.09 13.54
C SER A 402 -0.33 -1.14 15.06
N PRO A 403 -0.69 -2.26 15.69
CA PRO A 403 -0.60 -2.38 17.15
C PRO A 403 0.83 -2.38 17.69
N THR A 404 1.81 -2.71 16.85
CA THR A 404 3.24 -2.76 17.22
C THR A 404 4.09 -2.02 16.20
N THR A 405 5.37 -1.80 16.50
CA THR A 405 6.41 -1.48 15.51
C THR A 405 6.82 -2.73 14.73
N ALA A 406 7.72 -2.58 13.75
CA ALA A 406 8.21 -3.69 12.94
C ALA A 406 8.77 -4.83 13.78
N PHE A 407 8.31 -6.05 13.57
CA PHE A 407 8.75 -7.25 14.25
C PHE A 407 9.95 -7.92 13.53
N LYS A 408 10.60 -8.87 14.21
CA LYS A 408 11.77 -9.57 13.66
C LYS A 408 11.39 -10.48 12.50
N ILE A 409 12.26 -10.55 11.49
CA ILE A 409 12.18 -11.54 10.40
C ILE A 409 12.14 -12.94 11.00
N ASP A 410 11.34 -13.83 10.44
CA ASP A 410 11.03 -15.19 10.89
C ASP A 410 10.31 -15.27 12.26
N GLY A 411 10.01 -14.12 12.88
CA GLY A 411 9.40 -14.09 14.21
C GLY A 411 7.94 -14.54 14.27
N MET A 412 7.19 -14.37 13.20
CA MET A 412 5.73 -14.67 13.17
C MET A 412 5.31 -15.57 12.00
N ILE A 413 6.22 -15.90 11.08
CA ILE A 413 5.87 -16.62 9.84
C ILE A 413 5.24 -18.01 10.09
N ASN A 414 5.54 -18.63 11.21
CA ASN A 414 5.02 -19.93 11.62
C ASN A 414 3.77 -19.85 12.51
N ASP A 415 3.30 -18.63 12.86
CA ASP A 415 2.08 -18.39 13.62
C ASP A 415 1.12 -17.50 12.84
N PRO A 416 0.27 -18.08 11.98
CA PRO A 416 -0.68 -17.32 11.17
C PRO A 416 -1.65 -16.47 11.99
N ILE A 417 -2.05 -16.92 13.19
CA ILE A 417 -3.03 -16.20 14.03
C ILE A 417 -2.40 -14.90 14.56
N THR A 418 -1.17 -14.98 15.07
CA THR A 418 -0.43 -13.77 15.51
C THR A 418 -0.13 -12.85 14.33
N MET A 419 0.26 -13.39 13.17
CA MET A 419 0.45 -12.60 11.95
C MET A 419 -0.83 -11.85 11.56
N TYR A 420 -1.97 -12.53 11.56
CA TYR A 420 -3.27 -11.94 11.22
C TYR A 420 -3.73 -10.86 12.22
N SER A 421 -3.31 -10.97 13.48
CA SER A 421 -3.65 -9.98 14.51
C SER A 421 -2.95 -8.63 14.29
N ASN A 422 -1.88 -8.56 13.51
CA ASN A 422 -1.26 -7.27 13.14
C ASN A 422 -2.15 -6.41 12.26
N ASP A 423 -3.12 -7.00 11.57
CA ASP A 423 -4.03 -6.30 10.65
C ASP A 423 -5.31 -5.79 11.36
N ILE A 424 -5.44 -6.00 12.67
CA ILE A 424 -6.68 -5.72 13.44
C ILE A 424 -7.12 -4.25 13.35
N LEU A 425 -6.17 -3.31 13.20
CA LEU A 425 -6.44 -1.87 13.15
C LEU A 425 -6.66 -1.34 11.73
N THR A 426 -6.36 -2.13 10.69
CA THR A 426 -6.45 -1.71 9.29
C THR A 426 -7.59 -2.38 8.53
N VAL A 427 -7.85 -3.65 8.82
CA VAL A 427 -8.88 -4.47 8.16
C VAL A 427 -10.30 -3.89 8.23
N PRO A 428 -10.79 -3.35 9.37
CA PRO A 428 -12.14 -2.79 9.43
C PRO A 428 -12.38 -1.67 8.41
N ILE A 429 -11.35 -0.90 8.09
CA ILE A 429 -11.37 0.20 7.13
C ILE A 429 -11.56 -0.31 5.70
N ASN A 430 -10.90 -1.43 5.35
CA ASN A 430 -11.10 -2.08 4.05
C ASN A 430 -12.51 -2.67 3.94
N LEU A 431 -12.98 -3.34 4.99
CA LEU A 431 -14.34 -3.89 5.04
C LEU A 431 -15.41 -2.80 4.90
N ALA A 432 -15.18 -1.64 5.51
CA ALA A 432 -16.04 -0.47 5.35
C ALA A 432 -15.89 0.19 3.97
N GLY A 433 -14.73 0.14 3.34
CA GLY A 433 -14.44 0.75 2.04
C GLY A 433 -14.06 2.25 2.10
N VAL A 434 -13.87 2.81 3.30
CA VAL A 434 -13.53 4.22 3.52
C VAL A 434 -12.02 4.49 3.31
N PRO A 435 -11.59 5.74 2.99
CA PRO A 435 -10.20 6.09 2.82
C PRO A 435 -9.45 6.20 4.15
N ALA A 436 -8.13 5.97 4.11
CA ALA A 436 -7.26 6.20 5.26
C ALA A 436 -5.81 6.44 4.83
N ILE A 437 -5.13 7.35 5.53
CA ILE A 437 -3.72 7.66 5.35
C ILE A 437 -2.93 7.30 6.60
N SER A 438 -1.74 6.73 6.44
CA SER A 438 -0.76 6.50 7.50
C SER A 438 0.37 7.51 7.35
N VAL A 439 0.70 8.23 8.41
CA VAL A 439 1.83 9.17 8.45
C VAL A 439 2.74 8.88 9.65
N PRO A 440 4.06 9.11 9.56
CA PRO A 440 4.97 8.93 10.69
C PRO A 440 4.60 9.88 11.84
N CYS A 441 4.47 9.36 13.07
CA CYS A 441 4.07 10.16 14.23
C CYS A 441 4.97 10.03 15.45
N GLY A 442 6.08 9.32 15.34
CA GLY A 442 7.03 9.10 16.41
C GLY A 442 7.86 7.87 16.23
N PHE A 443 8.58 7.51 17.29
CA PHE A 443 9.39 6.31 17.35
C PHE A 443 9.14 5.58 18.68
N SER A 444 9.16 4.24 18.64
CA SER A 444 9.20 3.37 19.80
C SER A 444 10.38 2.41 19.64
N ASP A 445 11.29 2.39 20.62
CA ASP A 445 12.53 1.59 20.58
C ASP A 445 13.37 1.82 19.31
N GLY A 446 13.42 3.07 18.82
CA GLY A 446 14.15 3.46 17.61
C GLY A 446 13.49 3.08 16.30
N LEU A 447 12.27 2.53 16.31
CA LEU A 447 11.49 2.14 15.14
C LEU A 447 10.31 3.09 14.90
N PRO A 448 9.96 3.38 13.63
CA PRO A 448 8.87 4.27 13.32
C PRO A 448 7.50 3.78 13.82
N VAL A 449 6.64 4.74 14.16
CA VAL A 449 5.22 4.54 14.49
C VAL A 449 4.37 5.33 13.51
N GLY A 450 3.33 4.71 12.96
CA GLY A 450 2.38 5.34 12.05
C GLY A 450 1.09 5.76 12.72
N LEU A 451 0.69 7.03 12.52
CA LEU A 451 -0.64 7.56 12.81
C LEU A 451 -1.57 7.28 11.65
N GLN A 452 -2.68 6.61 11.89
CA GLN A 452 -3.70 6.38 10.88
C GLN A 452 -4.82 7.41 11.02
N ILE A 453 -5.09 8.16 9.95
CA ILE A 453 -6.18 9.13 9.85
C ILE A 453 -7.19 8.54 8.85
N ILE A 454 -8.43 8.37 9.28
CA ILE A 454 -9.49 7.70 8.53
C ILE A 454 -10.60 8.72 8.26
N GLY A 455 -11.05 8.82 7.03
CA GLY A 455 -12.12 9.74 6.61
C GLY A 455 -13.38 9.01 6.14
N ASN A 456 -14.44 9.77 5.94
CA ASN A 456 -15.64 9.29 5.28
C ASN A 456 -15.38 9.08 3.77
N TYR A 457 -16.31 8.45 3.07
CA TYR A 457 -16.18 8.20 1.63
C TYR A 457 -15.88 9.48 0.85
N PHE A 458 -14.84 9.43 0.02
CA PHE A 458 -14.38 10.51 -0.86
C PHE A 458 -13.87 11.77 -0.15
N GLU A 459 -13.55 11.68 1.14
CA GLU A 459 -12.96 12.78 1.94
C GLU A 459 -11.43 12.73 1.94
N GLU A 460 -10.79 12.27 0.86
CA GLU A 460 -9.33 12.23 0.76
C GLU A 460 -8.70 13.61 0.95
N SER A 461 -9.34 14.68 0.43
CA SER A 461 -8.90 16.07 0.61
C SER A 461 -8.80 16.46 2.10
N LEU A 462 -9.78 16.05 2.91
CA LEU A 462 -9.75 16.28 4.36
C LEU A 462 -8.63 15.50 5.03
N LEU A 463 -8.40 14.24 4.63
CA LEU A 463 -7.30 13.43 5.15
C LEU A 463 -5.95 14.07 4.86
N TYR A 464 -5.72 14.54 3.65
CA TYR A 464 -4.49 15.25 3.28
C TYR A 464 -4.32 16.55 4.08
N LYS A 465 -5.41 17.30 4.28
CA LYS A 465 -5.40 18.52 5.09
C LYS A 465 -4.95 18.25 6.51
N VAL A 466 -5.51 17.23 7.17
CA VAL A 466 -5.17 16.87 8.56
C VAL A 466 -3.75 16.31 8.66
N ALA A 467 -3.39 15.40 7.74
CA ALA A 467 -2.05 14.81 7.67
C ALA A 467 -0.97 15.88 7.45
N HIS A 468 -1.20 16.80 6.52
CA HIS A 468 -0.28 17.91 6.24
C HIS A 468 -0.15 18.86 7.43
N ALA A 469 -1.25 19.24 8.08
CA ALA A 469 -1.20 20.08 9.28
C ALA A 469 -0.34 19.45 10.38
N PHE A 470 -0.46 18.14 10.60
CA PHE A 470 0.38 17.40 11.54
C PHE A 470 1.85 17.35 11.10
N GLU A 471 2.09 17.07 9.82
CA GLU A 471 3.44 16.97 9.25
C GLU A 471 4.21 18.29 9.37
N GLN A 472 3.56 19.45 9.17
CA GLN A 472 4.20 20.76 9.29
C GLN A 472 4.64 21.10 10.72
N GLU A 473 3.97 20.57 11.74
CA GLU A 473 4.30 20.79 13.16
C GLU A 473 5.32 19.77 13.72
N THR A 474 5.73 18.79 12.87
CA THR A 474 6.62 17.73 13.31
C THR A 474 7.77 17.52 12.31
N THR A 475 8.76 16.69 12.68
CA THR A 475 9.92 16.41 11.83
C THR A 475 10.07 14.91 11.50
N PHE A 476 9.11 14.07 11.89
CA PHE A 476 9.25 12.63 11.78
C PHE A 476 9.43 12.14 10.34
N HIS A 477 8.79 12.79 9.35
CA HIS A 477 8.95 12.52 7.93
C HIS A 477 10.35 12.87 7.37
N LYS A 478 11.14 13.68 8.10
CA LYS A 478 12.51 14.07 7.70
C LYS A 478 13.57 13.09 8.20
N GLU A 479 13.20 12.26 9.17
CA GLU A 479 14.09 11.24 9.69
C GLU A 479 14.36 10.16 8.64
N LYS A 480 15.59 9.62 8.63
CA LYS A 480 16.05 8.65 7.64
C LYS A 480 16.71 7.47 8.31
N PRO A 481 16.53 6.26 7.76
CA PRO A 481 17.29 5.12 8.20
C PRO A 481 18.79 5.29 7.90
N ASN A 482 19.62 4.73 8.76
CA ASN A 482 21.07 4.73 8.58
C ASN A 482 21.49 3.43 7.87
N LEU A 483 21.56 3.46 6.52
CA LEU A 483 21.90 2.33 5.65
C LEU A 483 23.30 2.43 5.06
#